data_ff6a7ab22b5a1a8c3f022706c9c1c33e
#
_entry.id   ff6a7ab22b5a1a8c3f022706c9c1c33e
#
_cell.length_a   1.000
_cell.length_b   1.000
_cell.length_c   1.000
_cell.angle_alpha   90.00
_cell.angle_beta   90.00
_cell.angle_gamma   90.00
#
_symmetry.space_group_name_H-M   'P 1'
#
loop_
_entity.id
_entity.type
_entity.pdbx_description
1 polymer ?
#
loop_
_entity_poly.entity_id
_entity_poly.type
_entity_poly.pdbx_seq_one_letter_code
_entity_poly.pdbx_strand_id
1 'polypeptide(L)'
;VHHVTKHPFDELCDLINSRGWGSARIGVELDAHYYTARAQQHLVNGLPNAHISDNAELVNWARIVKSDAELVYMREAGRNVTNTMKQAINNIKPGIKQYEIIADVYHSQISGLDGNFGDYTGLCPLIQVGEGTSTPHLTWTDNPIPDNGLVVMELGAARRHYNVPLTRTAHIGIPPEEIIRLAEVIIEGGDSALAAAKPGMTCGEVEEIWQGILKRNGYQKESRVGYSIGLNYPPDWGERTASLRSGDNTVLESGMCFHFQSGMWLEDFGAAISEPFVVTEKGGERLTNFNRELIIID
;
A
#
# COMPACT_ATOMS: atom_id res chain seq x y z
N VAL A 1 -29.96 7.00 -13.94
CA VAL A 1 -30.14 7.03 -15.40
C VAL A 1 -29.28 8.17 -15.91
N HIS A 2 -28.18 7.85 -16.58
CA HIS A 2 -27.30 8.89 -17.15
C HIS A 2 -27.91 9.39 -18.45
N HIS A 3 -28.27 10.66 -18.51
CA HIS A 3 -28.57 11.30 -19.78
C HIS A 3 -27.25 11.49 -20.54
N VAL A 4 -27.16 10.92 -21.75
CA VAL A 4 -25.95 10.96 -22.60
C VAL A 4 -25.49 12.39 -22.93
N THR A 5 -26.37 13.37 -22.72
CA THR A 5 -26.14 14.79 -23.04
C THR A 5 -25.86 15.68 -21.81
N LYS A 6 -25.98 15.17 -20.59
CA LYS A 6 -25.78 15.95 -19.37
C LYS A 6 -24.60 15.38 -18.57
N HIS A 7 -23.67 16.24 -18.19
CA HIS A 7 -22.53 15.82 -17.37
C HIS A 7 -23.01 15.45 -15.96
N PRO A 8 -22.49 14.39 -15.29
CA PRO A 8 -22.92 14.01 -13.93
C PRO A 8 -22.82 15.13 -12.91
N PHE A 9 -21.82 16.01 -13.04
CA PHE A 9 -21.67 17.17 -12.17
C PHE A 9 -22.74 18.27 -12.40
N ASP A 10 -23.39 18.35 -13.57
CA ASP A 10 -24.54 19.22 -13.76
C ASP A 10 -25.74 18.73 -12.95
N GLU A 11 -25.95 17.40 -12.90
CA GLU A 11 -26.99 16.79 -12.05
C GLU A 11 -26.67 16.99 -10.57
N LEU A 12 -25.39 16.89 -10.17
CA LEU A 12 -24.95 17.20 -8.82
C LEU A 12 -25.24 18.67 -8.45
N CYS A 13 -24.98 19.61 -9.36
CA CYS A 13 -25.30 21.02 -9.16
C CYS A 13 -26.81 21.26 -8.98
N ASP A 14 -27.65 20.59 -9.78
CA ASP A 14 -29.12 20.67 -9.62
C ASP A 14 -29.55 20.15 -8.25
N LEU A 15 -28.98 19.04 -7.80
CA LEU A 15 -29.25 18.48 -6.47
C LEU A 15 -28.83 19.45 -5.36
N ILE A 16 -27.63 20.03 -5.45
CA ILE A 16 -27.11 20.99 -4.47
C ILE A 16 -28.02 22.22 -4.41
N ASN A 17 -28.42 22.78 -5.59
CA ASN A 17 -29.32 23.89 -5.65
C ASN A 17 -30.71 23.54 -5.09
N SER A 18 -31.25 22.37 -5.39
CA SER A 18 -32.56 21.92 -4.86
C SER A 18 -32.58 21.77 -3.35
N ARG A 19 -31.42 21.57 -2.73
CA ARG A 19 -31.24 21.51 -1.28
C ARG A 19 -31.02 22.90 -0.64
N GLY A 20 -31.00 23.97 -1.44
CA GLY A 20 -30.74 25.33 -0.96
C GLY A 20 -29.24 25.61 -0.65
N TRP A 21 -28.31 24.76 -1.14
CA TRP A 21 -26.89 24.87 -0.86
C TRP A 21 -26.10 25.57 -1.99
N GLY A 22 -26.77 26.15 -2.97
CA GLY A 22 -26.13 26.78 -4.13
C GLY A 22 -25.21 27.97 -3.83
N SER A 23 -25.22 28.49 -2.59
CA SER A 23 -24.31 29.54 -2.09
C SER A 23 -23.45 29.06 -0.89
N ALA A 24 -23.38 27.76 -0.65
CA ALA A 24 -22.65 27.21 0.47
C ALA A 24 -21.12 27.21 0.26
N ARG A 25 -20.40 26.94 1.33
CA ARG A 25 -18.98 26.56 1.26
C ARG A 25 -18.90 25.06 0.95
N ILE A 26 -18.25 24.70 -0.14
CA ILE A 26 -18.15 23.34 -0.64
C ILE A 26 -16.68 22.96 -0.72
N GLY A 27 -16.29 21.93 0.04
CA GLY A 27 -14.96 21.32 -0.07
C GLY A 27 -14.95 20.26 -1.17
N VAL A 28 -13.92 20.24 -1.98
CA VAL A 28 -13.65 19.22 -3.00
C VAL A 28 -12.25 18.66 -2.83
N GLU A 29 -12.04 17.42 -3.21
CA GLU A 29 -10.71 16.79 -3.18
C GLU A 29 -10.05 16.97 -4.54
N LEU A 30 -9.33 18.10 -4.70
CA LEU A 30 -8.74 18.47 -6.00
C LEU A 30 -7.67 17.49 -6.48
N ASP A 31 -7.05 16.76 -5.58
CA ASP A 31 -5.99 15.79 -5.88
C ASP A 31 -6.51 14.35 -6.00
N ALA A 32 -7.83 14.15 -5.92
CA ALA A 32 -8.43 12.83 -6.08
C ALA A 32 -8.37 12.34 -7.53
N HIS A 33 -7.99 11.09 -7.74
CA HIS A 33 -7.84 10.49 -9.07
C HIS A 33 -9.11 10.54 -9.94
N TYR A 34 -10.28 10.54 -9.31
CA TYR A 34 -11.58 10.55 -9.99
C TYR A 34 -12.21 11.93 -10.12
N TYR A 35 -11.61 12.99 -9.55
CA TYR A 35 -12.08 14.37 -9.65
C TYR A 35 -11.33 15.07 -10.78
N THR A 36 -11.94 15.08 -11.97
CA THR A 36 -11.30 15.61 -13.18
C THR A 36 -11.42 17.14 -13.28
N ALA A 37 -10.51 17.78 -14.02
CA ALA A 37 -10.60 19.20 -14.35
C ALA A 37 -11.95 19.58 -14.99
N ARG A 38 -12.53 18.68 -15.81
CA ARG A 38 -13.86 18.88 -16.39
C ARG A 38 -14.95 18.88 -15.31
N ALA A 39 -14.88 17.95 -14.35
CA ALA A 39 -15.81 17.92 -13.22
C ALA A 39 -15.77 19.22 -12.42
N GLN A 40 -14.57 19.74 -12.13
CA GLN A 40 -14.38 21.04 -11.50
C GLN A 40 -15.03 22.19 -12.30
N GLN A 41 -14.84 22.23 -13.62
CA GLN A 41 -15.44 23.26 -14.46
C GLN A 41 -16.97 23.23 -14.41
N HIS A 42 -17.59 22.03 -14.50
CA HIS A 42 -19.04 21.88 -14.39
C HIS A 42 -19.55 22.32 -13.01
N LEU A 43 -18.85 21.95 -11.95
CA LEU A 43 -19.24 22.32 -10.59
C LEU A 43 -19.20 23.84 -10.38
N VAL A 44 -18.10 24.50 -10.77
CA VAL A 44 -17.95 25.96 -10.65
C VAL A 44 -19.00 26.71 -11.49
N ASN A 45 -19.22 26.27 -12.72
CA ASN A 45 -20.20 26.90 -13.61
C ASN A 45 -21.64 26.69 -13.14
N GLY A 46 -21.95 25.52 -12.57
CA GLY A 46 -23.30 25.20 -12.09
C GLY A 46 -23.65 25.79 -10.72
N LEU A 47 -22.63 26.22 -9.96
CA LEU A 47 -22.76 26.80 -8.62
C LEU A 47 -22.02 28.14 -8.50
N PRO A 48 -22.41 29.18 -9.30
CA PRO A 48 -21.64 30.41 -9.39
C PRO A 48 -21.61 31.24 -8.10
N ASN A 49 -22.50 30.97 -7.15
CA ASN A 49 -22.57 31.65 -5.86
C ASN A 49 -21.96 30.83 -4.71
N ALA A 50 -21.49 29.61 -4.96
CA ALA A 50 -20.84 28.79 -3.95
C ALA A 50 -19.37 29.17 -3.79
N HIS A 51 -18.84 29.00 -2.59
CA HIS A 51 -17.41 29.06 -2.34
C HIS A 51 -16.80 27.65 -2.40
N ILE A 52 -16.19 27.31 -3.53
CA ILE A 52 -15.58 26.00 -3.77
C ILE A 52 -14.09 26.09 -3.46
N SER A 53 -13.59 25.21 -2.59
CA SER A 53 -12.19 25.16 -2.19
C SER A 53 -11.71 23.72 -2.05
N ASP A 54 -10.39 23.52 -2.14
CA ASP A 54 -9.79 22.25 -1.78
C ASP A 54 -10.02 21.95 -0.29
N ASN A 55 -10.35 20.71 0.03
CA ASN A 55 -10.54 20.24 1.40
C ASN A 55 -9.36 19.41 1.93
N ALA A 56 -8.27 19.31 1.15
CA ALA A 56 -7.04 18.60 1.53
C ALA A 56 -7.31 17.15 2.01
N GLU A 57 -8.13 16.41 1.27
CA GLU A 57 -8.46 14.99 1.54
C GLU A 57 -9.15 14.74 2.89
N LEU A 58 -10.03 15.65 3.30
CA LEU A 58 -10.75 15.61 4.58
C LEU A 58 -11.40 14.24 4.86
N VAL A 59 -11.98 13.60 3.85
CA VAL A 59 -12.64 12.29 4.01
C VAL A 59 -11.62 11.20 4.32
N ASN A 60 -10.45 11.24 3.69
CA ASN A 60 -9.37 10.28 3.95
C ASN A 60 -8.81 10.46 5.37
N TRP A 61 -8.64 11.72 5.81
CA TRP A 61 -8.26 12.01 7.20
C TRP A 61 -9.31 11.56 8.22
N ALA A 62 -10.60 11.70 7.93
CA ALA A 62 -11.66 11.21 8.80
C ALA A 62 -11.69 9.68 8.94
N ARG A 63 -11.15 8.94 7.95
CA ARG A 63 -11.08 7.47 7.93
C ARG A 63 -9.76 6.88 8.42
N ILE A 64 -8.77 7.71 8.79
CA ILE A 64 -7.42 7.22 9.10
C ILE A 64 -7.40 6.29 10.32
N VAL A 65 -8.26 6.52 11.30
CA VAL A 65 -8.48 5.64 12.45
C VAL A 65 -9.62 4.69 12.12
N LYS A 66 -9.33 3.39 12.10
CA LYS A 66 -10.29 2.33 11.75
C LYS A 66 -11.10 1.93 12.97
N SER A 67 -12.41 1.83 12.79
CA SER A 67 -13.30 1.19 13.77
C SER A 67 -13.03 -0.31 13.87
N ASP A 68 -13.53 -0.95 14.93
CA ASP A 68 -13.41 -2.40 15.12
C ASP A 68 -13.98 -3.19 13.93
N ALA A 69 -15.09 -2.73 13.33
CA ALA A 69 -15.69 -3.36 12.16
C ALA A 69 -14.79 -3.26 10.91
N GLU A 70 -14.11 -2.14 10.70
CA GLU A 70 -13.15 -1.95 9.62
C GLU A 70 -11.90 -2.79 9.83
N LEU A 71 -11.42 -2.90 11.07
CA LEU A 71 -10.28 -3.76 11.43
C LEU A 71 -10.57 -5.25 11.16
N VAL A 72 -11.82 -5.71 11.21
CA VAL A 72 -12.18 -7.07 10.77
C VAL A 72 -11.84 -7.25 9.29
N TYR A 73 -12.24 -6.30 8.42
CA TYR A 73 -11.92 -6.38 6.99
C TYR A 73 -10.41 -6.29 6.72
N MET A 74 -9.69 -5.43 7.45
CA MET A 74 -8.23 -5.35 7.36
C MET A 74 -7.58 -6.69 7.72
N ARG A 75 -8.01 -7.36 8.79
CA ARG A 75 -7.49 -8.68 9.19
C ARG A 75 -7.87 -9.79 8.19
N GLU A 76 -9.06 -9.76 7.60
CA GLU A 76 -9.45 -10.68 6.54
C GLU A 76 -8.58 -10.50 5.29
N ALA A 77 -8.37 -9.26 4.84
CA ALA A 77 -7.46 -8.95 3.75
C ALA A 77 -6.01 -9.37 4.06
N GLY A 78 -5.56 -9.18 5.32
CA GLY A 78 -4.24 -9.62 5.79
C GLY A 78 -4.04 -11.15 5.73
N ARG A 79 -5.05 -11.92 6.09
CA ARG A 79 -5.02 -13.38 5.92
C ARG A 79 -5.01 -13.78 4.45
N ASN A 80 -5.81 -13.11 3.62
CA ASN A 80 -5.85 -13.39 2.19
C ASN A 80 -4.50 -13.09 1.50
N VAL A 81 -3.89 -11.92 1.74
CA VAL A 81 -2.58 -11.60 1.15
C VAL A 81 -1.48 -12.53 1.66
N THR A 82 -1.56 -12.97 2.91
CA THR A 82 -0.64 -14.00 3.44
C THR A 82 -0.74 -15.31 2.66
N ASN A 83 -1.97 -15.78 2.39
CA ASN A 83 -2.19 -16.99 1.59
C ASN A 83 -1.73 -16.79 0.14
N THR A 84 -2.05 -15.66 -0.46
CA THR A 84 -1.63 -15.30 -1.81
C THR A 84 -0.10 -15.28 -1.95
N MET A 85 0.61 -14.68 -0.99
CA MET A 85 2.06 -14.66 -0.97
C MET A 85 2.66 -16.08 -0.84
N LYS A 86 2.07 -16.93 0.02
CA LYS A 86 2.51 -18.34 0.13
C LYS A 86 2.38 -19.08 -1.20
N GLN A 87 1.25 -18.92 -1.89
CA GLN A 87 1.04 -19.55 -3.20
C GLN A 87 2.00 -18.99 -4.26
N ALA A 88 2.20 -17.68 -4.29
CA ALA A 88 3.12 -17.05 -5.22
C ALA A 88 4.56 -17.58 -5.03
N ILE A 89 5.07 -17.61 -3.80
CA ILE A 89 6.41 -18.13 -3.49
C ILE A 89 6.54 -19.60 -3.89
N ASN A 90 5.54 -20.43 -3.60
CA ASN A 90 5.56 -21.85 -3.97
C ASN A 90 5.56 -22.08 -5.49
N ASN A 91 5.11 -21.12 -6.28
CA ASN A 91 5.09 -21.20 -7.72
C ASN A 91 6.37 -20.65 -8.39
N ILE A 92 7.23 -19.96 -7.62
CA ILE A 92 8.53 -19.50 -8.15
C ILE A 92 9.43 -20.71 -8.40
N LYS A 93 9.83 -20.89 -9.65
CA LYS A 93 10.81 -21.87 -10.07
C LYS A 93 11.45 -21.43 -11.39
N PRO A 94 12.70 -21.87 -11.65
CA PRO A 94 13.35 -21.59 -12.92
C PRO A 94 12.49 -21.95 -14.13
N GLY A 95 12.47 -21.06 -15.11
CA GLY A 95 11.79 -21.27 -16.40
C GLY A 95 10.29 -20.92 -16.43
N ILE A 96 9.60 -20.80 -15.29
CA ILE A 96 8.20 -20.32 -15.28
C ILE A 96 8.15 -18.85 -15.74
N LYS A 97 7.12 -18.50 -16.46
CA LYS A 97 6.94 -17.11 -16.91
C LYS A 97 6.38 -16.23 -15.77
N GLN A 98 6.85 -14.98 -15.71
CA GLN A 98 6.37 -14.04 -14.68
C GLN A 98 4.85 -13.90 -14.68
N TYR A 99 4.21 -13.77 -15.85
CA TYR A 99 2.76 -13.62 -15.96
C TYR A 99 1.99 -14.87 -15.47
N GLU A 100 2.57 -16.07 -15.51
CA GLU A 100 1.91 -17.29 -15.01
C GLU A 100 1.80 -17.23 -13.48
N ILE A 101 2.86 -16.79 -12.80
CA ILE A 101 2.83 -16.55 -11.35
C ILE A 101 1.76 -15.50 -11.01
N ILE A 102 1.70 -14.41 -11.77
CA ILE A 102 0.76 -13.33 -11.51
C ILE A 102 -0.69 -13.74 -11.82
N ALA A 103 -0.94 -14.61 -12.79
CA ALA A 103 -2.26 -15.18 -13.02
C ALA A 103 -2.77 -15.97 -11.80
N ASP A 104 -1.89 -16.77 -11.18
CA ASP A 104 -2.20 -17.50 -9.95
C ASP A 104 -2.38 -16.56 -8.74
N VAL A 105 -1.61 -15.48 -8.67
CA VAL A 105 -1.79 -14.42 -7.67
C VAL A 105 -3.19 -13.82 -7.78
N TYR A 106 -3.62 -13.40 -8.97
CA TYR A 106 -4.97 -12.86 -9.18
C TYR A 106 -6.05 -13.89 -8.83
N HIS A 107 -5.86 -15.15 -9.21
CA HIS A 107 -6.77 -16.22 -8.84
C HIS A 107 -6.91 -16.32 -7.30
N SER A 108 -5.78 -16.35 -6.59
CA SER A 108 -5.76 -16.42 -5.13
C SER A 108 -6.40 -15.20 -4.46
N GLN A 109 -6.08 -14.00 -4.94
CA GLN A 109 -6.64 -12.74 -4.43
C GLN A 109 -8.16 -12.73 -4.50
N ILE A 110 -8.74 -13.12 -5.64
CA ILE A 110 -10.19 -13.07 -5.88
C ILE A 110 -10.92 -14.24 -5.21
N SER A 111 -10.34 -15.44 -5.25
CA SER A 111 -10.90 -16.61 -4.57
C SER A 111 -11.00 -16.39 -3.06
N GLY A 112 -10.09 -15.62 -2.49
CA GLY A 112 -10.09 -15.30 -1.07
C GLY A 112 -9.72 -16.49 -0.18
N LEU A 113 -10.17 -16.46 1.05
CA LEU A 113 -9.85 -17.45 2.07
C LEU A 113 -11.04 -17.68 3.01
N ASP A 114 -11.22 -18.93 3.50
CA ASP A 114 -12.24 -19.31 4.49
C ASP A 114 -13.69 -18.93 4.10
N GLY A 115 -14.02 -19.03 2.81
CA GLY A 115 -15.35 -18.69 2.29
C GLY A 115 -15.59 -17.18 2.09
N ASN A 116 -14.59 -16.34 2.37
CA ASN A 116 -14.60 -14.90 2.12
C ASN A 116 -13.88 -14.62 0.81
N PHE A 117 -14.61 -14.17 -0.22
CA PHE A 117 -13.99 -13.73 -1.48
C PHE A 117 -13.15 -12.46 -1.28
N GLY A 118 -12.15 -12.27 -2.14
CA GLY A 118 -11.38 -11.03 -2.23
C GLY A 118 -11.96 -10.07 -3.27
N ASP A 119 -11.85 -8.78 -2.99
CA ASP A 119 -12.11 -7.74 -3.99
C ASP A 119 -10.83 -7.47 -4.80
N TYR A 120 -10.95 -6.77 -5.94
CA TYR A 120 -9.77 -6.28 -6.64
C TYR A 120 -9.00 -5.26 -5.79
N THR A 121 -7.70 -5.28 -5.89
CA THR A 121 -6.80 -4.42 -5.11
C THR A 121 -6.63 -3.04 -5.74
N GLY A 122 -6.23 -2.05 -4.93
CA GLY A 122 -5.93 -0.69 -5.38
C GLY A 122 -4.74 -0.61 -6.35
N LEU A 123 -3.77 -1.55 -6.23
CA LEU A 123 -2.65 -1.71 -7.17
C LEU A 123 -2.65 -3.14 -7.74
N CYS A 124 -2.15 -3.27 -8.97
CA CYS A 124 -1.86 -4.58 -9.54
C CYS A 124 -0.70 -5.27 -8.78
N PRO A 125 -0.57 -6.60 -8.85
CA PRO A 125 0.61 -7.28 -8.35
C PRO A 125 1.88 -6.75 -9.01
N LEU A 126 2.92 -6.52 -8.21
CA LEU A 126 4.22 -6.07 -8.68
C LEU A 126 5.22 -7.22 -8.53
N ILE A 127 6.08 -7.40 -9.52
CA ILE A 127 7.13 -8.41 -9.52
C ILE A 127 8.37 -7.84 -10.20
N GLN A 128 9.50 -7.89 -9.50
CA GLN A 128 10.81 -7.50 -9.97
C GLN A 128 11.71 -8.74 -9.96
N VAL A 129 12.45 -8.96 -11.04
CA VAL A 129 13.27 -10.16 -11.22
C VAL A 129 14.67 -9.78 -11.68
N GLY A 130 15.70 -10.36 -11.06
CA GLY A 130 17.11 -10.14 -11.40
C GLY A 130 17.49 -8.66 -11.26
N GLU A 131 18.10 -8.08 -12.28
CA GLU A 131 18.50 -6.66 -12.32
C GLU A 131 17.31 -5.70 -12.13
N GLY A 132 16.10 -6.11 -12.52
CA GLY A 132 14.88 -5.33 -12.30
C GLY A 132 14.56 -5.08 -10.83
N THR A 133 15.17 -5.81 -9.89
CA THR A 133 14.98 -5.58 -8.46
C THR A 133 15.57 -4.28 -7.94
N SER A 134 16.48 -3.65 -8.70
CA SER A 134 17.01 -2.30 -8.41
C SER A 134 15.96 -1.18 -8.58
N THR A 135 14.82 -1.49 -9.21
CA THR A 135 13.77 -0.52 -9.50
C THR A 135 12.45 -0.97 -8.87
N PRO A 136 11.81 -0.13 -8.03
CA PRO A 136 10.52 -0.46 -7.45
C PRO A 136 9.39 -0.41 -8.50
N HIS A 137 8.28 -1.09 -8.20
CA HIS A 137 7.00 -1.01 -8.92
C HIS A 137 7.00 -1.52 -10.36
N LEU A 138 7.92 -2.41 -10.74
CA LEU A 138 7.83 -3.10 -12.04
C LEU A 138 6.70 -4.13 -12.00
N THR A 139 6.01 -4.26 -13.13
CA THR A 139 5.01 -5.30 -13.36
C THR A 139 5.64 -6.50 -14.07
N TRP A 140 4.86 -7.55 -14.24
CA TRP A 140 5.29 -8.78 -14.90
C TRP A 140 5.56 -8.61 -16.39
N THR A 141 6.38 -9.50 -16.92
CA THR A 141 6.66 -9.65 -18.35
C THR A 141 6.44 -11.11 -18.79
N ASP A 142 6.71 -11.40 -20.04
CA ASP A 142 6.77 -12.78 -20.56
C ASP A 142 8.15 -13.43 -20.41
N ASN A 143 9.08 -12.78 -19.69
CA ASN A 143 10.38 -13.36 -19.39
C ASN A 143 10.23 -14.50 -18.39
N PRO A 144 11.04 -15.58 -18.51
CA PRO A 144 11.09 -16.63 -17.51
C PRO A 144 11.80 -16.16 -16.24
N ILE A 145 11.47 -16.79 -15.13
CA ILE A 145 12.26 -16.71 -13.91
C ILE A 145 13.63 -17.36 -14.17
N PRO A 146 14.76 -16.72 -13.84
CA PRO A 146 16.10 -17.25 -14.04
C PRO A 146 16.42 -18.42 -13.11
N ASP A 147 17.49 -19.16 -13.43
CA ASP A 147 17.99 -20.26 -12.60
C ASP A 147 18.69 -19.78 -11.30
N ASN A 148 19.07 -18.52 -11.23
CA ASN A 148 19.69 -17.89 -10.07
C ASN A 148 19.38 -16.39 -10.05
N GLY A 149 19.10 -15.84 -8.87
CA GLY A 149 18.88 -14.39 -8.69
C GLY A 149 17.69 -14.04 -7.82
N LEU A 150 17.48 -12.73 -7.66
CA LEU A 150 16.43 -12.15 -6.83
C LEU A 150 15.07 -12.11 -7.52
N VAL A 151 14.02 -12.33 -6.72
CA VAL A 151 12.64 -12.03 -7.06
C VAL A 151 12.04 -11.25 -5.90
N VAL A 152 11.59 -10.03 -6.17
CA VAL A 152 10.84 -9.22 -5.22
C VAL A 152 9.39 -9.16 -5.67
N MET A 153 8.46 -9.49 -4.79
CA MET A 153 7.03 -9.39 -5.06
C MET A 153 6.35 -8.49 -4.04
N GLU A 154 5.59 -7.52 -4.52
CA GLU A 154 4.68 -6.71 -3.73
C GLU A 154 3.25 -7.01 -4.17
N LEU A 155 2.53 -7.72 -3.30
CA LEU A 155 1.18 -8.20 -3.56
C LEU A 155 0.22 -7.54 -2.58
N GLY A 156 -1.04 -7.39 -2.98
CA GLY A 156 -2.09 -6.94 -2.10
C GLY A 156 -3.23 -7.94 -2.02
N ALA A 157 -4.08 -7.81 -1.04
CA ALA A 157 -5.43 -8.34 -1.07
C ALA A 157 -6.39 -7.30 -0.51
N ALA A 158 -7.65 -7.39 -0.93
CA ALA A 158 -8.67 -6.47 -0.47
C ALA A 158 -9.91 -7.23 0.00
N ARG A 159 -10.54 -6.71 1.05
CA ARG A 159 -11.84 -7.16 1.54
C ARG A 159 -12.74 -5.95 1.76
N ARG A 160 -13.88 -5.90 1.05
CA ARG A 160 -14.74 -4.70 1.02
C ARG A 160 -13.94 -3.43 0.67
N HIS A 161 -12.97 -3.58 -0.24
CA HIS A 161 -12.02 -2.55 -0.67
C HIS A 161 -11.06 -2.04 0.43
N TYR A 162 -11.02 -2.67 1.59
CA TYR A 162 -9.94 -2.47 2.56
C TYR A 162 -8.71 -3.24 2.08
N ASN A 163 -7.65 -2.53 1.74
CA ASN A 163 -6.46 -3.06 1.10
C ASN A 163 -5.36 -3.35 2.12
N VAL A 164 -4.74 -4.51 1.99
CA VAL A 164 -3.56 -4.89 2.79
C VAL A 164 -2.46 -5.38 1.84
N PRO A 165 -1.41 -4.60 1.63
CA PRO A 165 -0.24 -4.98 0.84
C PRO A 165 0.78 -5.75 1.67
N LEU A 166 1.61 -6.57 0.99
CA LEU A 166 2.70 -7.34 1.56
C LEU A 166 3.82 -7.51 0.54
N THR A 167 5.06 -7.20 0.92
CA THR A 167 6.24 -7.40 0.07
C THR A 167 7.15 -8.45 0.65
N ARG A 168 7.66 -9.35 -0.19
CA ARG A 168 8.69 -10.34 0.15
C ARG A 168 9.74 -10.43 -0.94
N THR A 169 10.95 -10.74 -0.50
CA THR A 169 12.11 -11.02 -1.36
C THR A 169 12.46 -12.48 -1.28
N ALA A 170 12.60 -13.12 -2.43
CA ALA A 170 13.13 -14.46 -2.58
C ALA A 170 14.43 -14.43 -3.39
N HIS A 171 15.32 -15.39 -3.14
CA HIS A 171 16.49 -15.66 -3.95
C HIS A 171 16.46 -17.11 -4.43
N ILE A 172 16.66 -17.31 -5.73
CA ILE A 172 16.79 -18.63 -6.32
C ILE A 172 18.25 -19.00 -6.30
N GLY A 173 18.57 -20.19 -5.77
CA GLY A 173 19.95 -20.61 -5.54
C GLY A 173 20.58 -19.95 -4.32
N ILE A 174 21.92 -19.92 -4.26
CA ILE A 174 22.68 -19.42 -3.12
C ILE A 174 22.81 -17.89 -3.20
N PRO A 175 22.23 -17.12 -2.25
CA PRO A 175 22.33 -15.67 -2.25
C PRO A 175 23.75 -15.19 -1.92
N PRO A 176 24.25 -14.13 -2.57
CA PRO A 176 25.43 -13.40 -2.15
C PRO A 176 25.31 -12.86 -0.72
N GLU A 177 26.44 -12.77 0.00
CA GLU A 177 26.47 -12.28 1.39
C GLU A 177 25.89 -10.86 1.55
N GLU A 178 26.10 -9.99 0.57
CA GLU A 178 25.56 -8.62 0.57
C GLU A 178 24.02 -8.57 0.56
N ILE A 179 23.37 -9.53 -0.14
CA ILE A 179 21.91 -9.64 -0.17
C ILE A 179 21.39 -10.14 1.17
N ILE A 180 22.06 -11.14 1.76
CA ILE A 180 21.73 -11.66 3.10
C ILE A 180 21.81 -10.52 4.12
N ARG A 181 22.95 -9.78 4.13
CA ARG A 181 23.16 -8.65 5.02
C ARG A 181 22.11 -7.55 4.85
N LEU A 182 21.76 -7.20 3.60
CA LEU A 182 20.73 -6.21 3.35
C LEU A 182 19.38 -6.66 3.91
N ALA A 183 18.99 -7.91 3.68
CA ALA A 183 17.75 -8.47 4.21
C ALA A 183 17.71 -8.44 5.75
N GLU A 184 18.80 -8.79 6.43
CA GLU A 184 18.92 -8.73 7.90
C GLU A 184 18.71 -7.30 8.42
N VAL A 185 19.34 -6.30 7.78
CA VAL A 185 19.18 -4.87 8.15
C VAL A 185 17.73 -4.40 7.93
N ILE A 186 17.12 -4.79 6.83
CA ILE A 186 15.71 -4.50 6.54
C ILE A 186 14.79 -5.07 7.62
N ILE A 187 15.04 -6.30 8.04
CA ILE A 187 14.23 -6.99 9.06
C ILE A 187 14.43 -6.33 10.43
N GLU A 188 15.70 -6.11 10.86
CA GLU A 188 16.01 -5.44 12.13
C GLU A 188 15.34 -4.07 12.24
N GLY A 189 15.47 -3.28 11.17
CA GLY A 189 14.87 -1.94 11.10
C GLY A 189 13.35 -1.99 11.18
N GLY A 190 12.74 -2.89 10.42
CA GLY A 190 11.30 -3.10 10.44
C GLY A 190 10.77 -3.53 11.81
N ASP A 191 11.44 -4.50 12.46
CA ASP A 191 11.07 -4.97 13.79
C ASP A 191 11.12 -3.88 14.84
N SER A 192 12.20 -3.10 14.81
CA SER A 192 12.41 -2.00 15.76
C SER A 192 11.37 -0.88 15.59
N ALA A 193 11.09 -0.50 14.34
CA ALA A 193 10.10 0.52 14.03
C ALA A 193 8.67 0.08 14.40
N LEU A 194 8.28 -1.16 14.07
CA LEU A 194 6.98 -1.70 14.47
C LEU A 194 6.81 -1.76 15.99
N ALA A 195 7.83 -2.23 16.72
CA ALA A 195 7.76 -2.29 18.18
C ALA A 195 7.57 -0.91 18.82
N ALA A 196 8.08 0.14 18.20
CA ALA A 196 7.96 1.52 18.67
C ALA A 196 6.65 2.21 18.25
N ALA A 197 5.98 1.77 17.17
CA ALA A 197 4.81 2.42 16.60
C ALA A 197 3.59 2.33 17.55
N LYS A 198 3.52 3.24 18.53
CA LYS A 198 2.49 3.33 19.59
C LYS A 198 1.75 4.65 19.51
N PRO A 199 0.52 4.74 20.08
CA PRO A 199 -0.17 6.01 20.22
C PRO A 199 0.71 7.06 20.92
N GLY A 200 0.67 8.28 20.41
CA GLY A 200 1.45 9.41 20.92
C GLY A 200 2.81 9.62 20.23
N MET A 201 3.37 8.63 19.55
CA MET A 201 4.52 8.83 18.68
C MET A 201 4.09 9.49 17.37
N THR A 202 4.97 10.24 16.75
CA THR A 202 4.76 10.78 15.40
C THR A 202 5.22 9.79 14.32
N CYS A 203 4.69 9.95 13.11
CA CYS A 203 5.13 9.18 11.94
C CYS A 203 6.63 9.37 11.67
N GLY A 204 7.14 10.60 11.88
CA GLY A 204 8.57 10.91 11.72
C GLY A 204 9.45 10.18 12.73
N GLU A 205 9.04 10.12 14.02
CA GLU A 205 9.79 9.40 15.06
C GLU A 205 9.89 7.90 14.77
N VAL A 206 8.85 7.28 14.22
CA VAL A 206 8.91 5.87 13.78
C VAL A 206 9.87 5.68 12.62
N GLU A 207 9.89 6.61 11.67
CA GLU A 207 10.84 6.60 10.56
C GLU A 207 12.29 6.80 11.03
N GLU A 208 12.54 7.70 11.99
CA GLU A 208 13.87 7.94 12.55
C GLU A 208 14.49 6.67 13.17
N ILE A 209 13.70 5.81 13.79
CA ILE A 209 14.16 4.51 14.32
C ILE A 209 14.69 3.64 13.19
N TRP A 210 13.94 3.55 12.09
CA TRP A 210 14.36 2.84 10.88
C TRP A 210 15.66 3.41 10.31
N GLN A 211 15.74 4.72 10.13
CA GLN A 211 16.92 5.41 9.59
C GLN A 211 18.15 5.21 10.48
N GLY A 212 17.97 5.20 11.80
CA GLY A 212 19.03 4.92 12.76
C GLY A 212 19.69 3.56 12.54
N ILE A 213 18.90 2.54 12.22
CA ILE A 213 19.39 1.18 11.91
C ILE A 213 20.09 1.15 10.55
N LEU A 214 19.50 1.74 9.53
CA LEU A 214 20.12 1.83 8.22
C LEU A 214 21.50 2.50 8.31
N LYS A 215 21.57 3.66 8.95
CA LYS A 215 22.81 4.43 9.09
C LYS A 215 23.93 3.68 9.81
N ARG A 216 23.60 2.93 10.88
CA ARG A 216 24.58 2.10 11.60
C ARG A 216 25.17 1.00 10.70
N ASN A 217 24.42 0.55 9.71
CA ASN A 217 24.82 -0.50 8.78
C ASN A 217 25.36 0.04 7.45
N GLY A 218 25.55 1.38 7.31
CA GLY A 218 26.12 2.02 6.13
C GLY A 218 25.13 2.24 4.98
N TYR A 219 23.82 2.14 5.25
CA TYR A 219 22.75 2.40 4.27
C TYR A 219 22.08 3.75 4.53
N GLN A 220 21.42 4.26 3.51
CA GLN A 220 20.62 5.48 3.57
C GLN A 220 19.40 5.35 2.66
N LYS A 221 18.25 5.88 3.11
CA LYS A 221 17.02 5.96 2.32
C LYS A 221 16.41 7.34 2.46
N GLU A 222 16.16 8.01 1.34
CA GLU A 222 15.56 9.35 1.33
C GLU A 222 14.02 9.32 1.24
N SER A 223 13.46 8.27 0.63
CA SER A 223 12.02 8.12 0.48
C SER A 223 11.36 7.63 1.78
N ARG A 224 10.05 7.91 1.90
CA ARG A 224 9.24 7.38 3.02
C ARG A 224 9.39 5.87 3.18
N VAL A 225 9.27 5.38 4.41
CA VAL A 225 9.33 3.95 4.72
C VAL A 225 7.94 3.34 4.94
N GLY A 226 6.88 4.13 4.87
CA GLY A 226 5.54 3.64 5.00
C GLY A 226 4.48 4.71 4.78
N TYR A 227 3.23 4.29 4.75
CA TYR A 227 2.07 5.15 4.53
C TYR A 227 0.80 4.48 5.05
N SER A 228 -0.22 5.30 5.36
CA SER A 228 -1.52 4.81 5.82
C SER A 228 -2.24 4.01 4.73
N ILE A 229 -2.91 2.93 5.15
CA ILE A 229 -3.70 2.04 4.30
C ILE A 229 -5.09 1.84 4.88
N GLY A 230 -6.03 1.46 4.01
CA GLY A 230 -7.41 1.20 4.41
C GLY A 230 -8.32 1.01 3.21
N LEU A 231 -9.51 1.63 3.26
CA LEU A 231 -10.47 1.63 2.16
C LEU A 231 -9.95 2.48 1.01
N ASN A 232 -9.69 1.86 -0.13
CA ASN A 232 -9.31 2.58 -1.33
C ASN A 232 -9.60 1.78 -2.61
N TYR A 233 -9.50 2.48 -3.74
CA TYR A 233 -9.77 1.98 -5.09
C TYR A 233 -8.56 2.24 -5.99
N PRO A 234 -8.43 1.51 -7.12
CA PRO A 234 -7.39 1.81 -8.09
C PRO A 234 -7.38 3.32 -8.45
N PRO A 235 -6.21 3.91 -8.67
CA PRO A 235 -4.90 3.27 -8.87
C PRO A 235 -4.01 3.23 -7.63
N ASP A 236 -4.52 3.32 -6.42
CA ASP A 236 -3.72 3.33 -5.20
C ASP A 236 -4.43 2.55 -4.07
N TRP A 237 -3.66 1.92 -3.17
CA TRP A 237 -4.16 1.34 -1.92
C TRP A 237 -3.81 2.18 -0.69
N GLY A 238 -2.97 3.20 -0.83
CA GLY A 238 -2.63 4.17 0.21
C GLY A 238 -3.70 5.24 0.37
N GLU A 239 -3.95 5.67 1.61
CA GLU A 239 -4.98 6.68 1.91
C GLU A 239 -4.54 8.13 1.62
N ARG A 240 -3.27 8.36 1.22
CA ARG A 240 -2.70 9.67 0.90
C ARG A 240 -2.78 10.70 2.04
N THR A 241 -2.73 10.19 3.29
CA THR A 241 -2.74 10.97 4.52
C THR A 241 -1.38 10.90 5.21
N ALA A 242 -1.29 10.24 6.38
CA ALA A 242 -0.05 10.08 7.14
C ALA A 242 1.00 9.25 6.39
N SER A 243 2.26 9.63 6.51
CA SER A 243 3.39 8.92 5.92
C SER A 243 4.51 8.74 6.95
N LEU A 244 5.07 7.54 7.06
CA LEU A 244 6.27 7.28 7.87
C LEU A 244 7.48 7.83 7.13
N ARG A 245 7.76 9.11 7.34
CA ARG A 245 8.85 9.87 6.72
C ARG A 245 9.37 10.94 7.65
N SER A 246 10.58 11.38 7.42
CA SER A 246 11.18 12.51 8.15
C SER A 246 10.28 13.75 8.07
N GLY A 247 10.04 14.37 9.23
CA GLY A 247 9.27 15.60 9.36
C GLY A 247 7.75 15.45 9.32
N ASP A 248 7.20 14.25 9.18
CA ASP A 248 5.75 14.03 9.33
C ASP A 248 5.39 14.01 10.82
N ASN A 249 4.70 15.07 11.28
CA ASN A 249 4.30 15.27 12.67
C ASN A 249 2.93 14.65 13.00
N THR A 250 2.35 13.87 12.11
CA THR A 250 1.11 13.16 12.39
C THR A 250 1.29 12.22 13.57
N VAL A 251 0.53 12.44 14.63
CA VAL A 251 0.56 11.62 15.84
C VAL A 251 -0.19 10.33 15.59
N LEU A 252 0.44 9.21 15.92
CA LEU A 252 -0.18 7.89 15.82
C LEU A 252 -1.28 7.73 16.85
N GLU A 253 -2.41 7.16 16.42
CA GLU A 253 -3.54 6.79 17.25
C GLU A 253 -3.84 5.30 17.10
N SER A 254 -4.37 4.69 18.19
CA SER A 254 -4.80 3.28 18.13
C SER A 254 -5.86 3.07 17.06
N GLY A 255 -5.71 2.04 16.23
CA GLY A 255 -6.58 1.77 15.08
C GLY A 255 -6.12 2.35 13.74
N MET A 256 -5.12 3.23 13.71
CA MET A 256 -4.48 3.60 12.45
C MET A 256 -3.78 2.39 11.83
N CYS A 257 -3.89 2.22 10.51
CA CYS A 257 -3.25 1.13 9.78
C CYS A 257 -2.23 1.67 8.78
N PHE A 258 -1.07 1.01 8.72
CA PHE A 258 0.03 1.41 7.84
C PHE A 258 0.59 0.21 7.08
N HIS A 259 1.12 0.47 5.89
CA HIS A 259 2.07 -0.39 5.21
C HIS A 259 3.48 0.10 5.52
N PHE A 260 4.23 -0.64 6.31
CA PHE A 260 5.65 -0.37 6.55
C PHE A 260 6.45 -1.04 5.43
N GLN A 261 6.86 -0.26 4.44
CA GLN A 261 7.59 -0.73 3.25
C GLN A 261 9.11 -0.63 3.49
N SER A 262 9.63 -1.56 4.29
CA SER A 262 11.05 -1.70 4.53
C SER A 262 11.75 -2.29 3.31
N GLY A 263 12.03 -1.43 2.33
CA GLY A 263 12.70 -1.78 1.09
C GLY A 263 13.85 -0.86 0.78
N MET A 264 14.90 -1.44 0.21
CA MET A 264 16.08 -0.74 -0.27
C MET A 264 16.31 -1.08 -1.73
N TRP A 265 16.50 -0.08 -2.55
CA TRP A 265 16.83 -0.20 -3.98
C TRP A 265 18.22 0.41 -4.17
N LEU A 266 19.19 -0.48 -4.41
CA LEU A 266 20.58 -0.13 -4.67
C LEU A 266 20.81 -0.07 -6.17
N GLU A 267 22.02 0.27 -6.60
CA GLU A 267 22.35 0.43 -8.01
C GLU A 267 22.14 -0.87 -8.81
N ASP A 268 22.59 -2.00 -8.26
CA ASP A 268 22.58 -3.30 -8.95
C ASP A 268 21.42 -4.22 -8.54
N PHE A 269 20.84 -4.04 -7.37
CA PHE A 269 19.75 -4.88 -6.85
C PHE A 269 18.92 -4.15 -5.78
N GLY A 270 17.79 -4.73 -5.44
CA GLY A 270 16.97 -4.27 -4.33
C GLY A 270 16.36 -5.44 -3.56
N ALA A 271 16.00 -5.17 -2.32
CA ALA A 271 15.27 -6.11 -1.47
C ALA A 271 14.23 -5.37 -0.64
N ALA A 272 13.09 -6.00 -0.43
CA ALA A 272 12.02 -5.46 0.40
C ALA A 272 11.31 -6.58 1.17
N ILE A 273 11.10 -6.33 2.47
CA ILE A 273 10.41 -7.25 3.39
C ILE A 273 9.46 -6.39 4.21
N SER A 274 8.29 -6.09 3.68
CA SER A 274 7.35 -5.15 4.28
C SER A 274 6.43 -5.78 5.30
N GLU A 275 5.73 -4.94 6.07
CA GLU A 275 4.72 -5.41 7.01
C GLU A 275 3.54 -4.43 7.11
N PRO A 276 2.32 -4.84 6.78
CA PRO A 276 1.12 -4.09 7.12
C PRO A 276 0.80 -4.28 8.61
N PHE A 277 0.53 -3.19 9.32
CA PHE A 277 0.25 -3.24 10.74
C PHE A 277 -0.85 -2.27 11.17
N VAL A 278 -1.48 -2.55 12.30
CA VAL A 278 -2.35 -1.64 13.03
C VAL A 278 -1.63 -1.12 14.27
N VAL A 279 -1.75 0.17 14.53
CA VAL A 279 -1.22 0.82 15.74
C VAL A 279 -2.03 0.36 16.94
N THR A 280 -1.35 -0.15 17.99
CA THR A 280 -1.94 -0.56 19.27
C THR A 280 -1.12 -0.03 20.44
N GLU A 281 -1.67 -0.07 21.64
CA GLU A 281 -0.96 0.31 22.88
C GLU A 281 0.35 -0.46 23.11
N LYS A 282 0.50 -1.63 22.47
CA LYS A 282 1.69 -2.50 22.60
C LYS A 282 2.72 -2.29 21.49
N GLY A 283 2.42 -1.49 20.48
CA GLY A 283 3.20 -1.31 19.25
C GLY A 283 2.38 -1.65 18.02
N GLY A 284 3.02 -1.71 16.88
CA GLY A 284 2.41 -2.13 15.61
C GLY A 284 2.06 -3.62 15.63
N GLU A 285 0.77 -3.95 15.68
CA GLU A 285 0.28 -5.32 15.54
C GLU A 285 0.19 -5.69 14.05
N ARG A 286 0.89 -6.74 13.64
CA ARG A 286 0.92 -7.19 12.25
C ARG A 286 -0.46 -7.67 11.79
N LEU A 287 -0.84 -7.27 10.58
CA LEU A 287 -2.06 -7.75 9.91
C LEU A 287 -1.83 -9.07 9.16
N THR A 288 -0.57 -9.48 9.01
CA THR A 288 -0.16 -10.73 8.34
C THR A 288 0.59 -11.66 9.29
N ASN A 289 0.68 -12.93 8.94
CA ASN A 289 1.46 -13.94 9.68
C ASN A 289 2.48 -14.67 8.78
N PHE A 290 2.94 -13.99 7.72
CA PHE A 290 4.00 -14.50 6.86
C PHE A 290 5.37 -14.24 7.49
N ASN A 291 6.34 -15.16 7.32
CA ASN A 291 7.70 -15.00 7.84
C ASN A 291 8.38 -13.74 7.25
N ARG A 292 9.19 -13.10 8.08
CA ARG A 292 10.08 -12.00 7.68
C ARG A 292 11.51 -12.50 7.59
N GLU A 293 11.85 -13.00 6.43
CA GLU A 293 13.14 -13.57 6.11
C GLU A 293 13.42 -13.41 4.61
N LEU A 294 14.67 -13.47 4.23
CA LEU A 294 15.03 -13.73 2.83
C LEU A 294 14.67 -15.18 2.52
N ILE A 295 13.77 -15.37 1.57
CA ILE A 295 13.28 -16.69 1.18
C ILE A 295 14.26 -17.31 0.20
N ILE A 296 14.74 -18.52 0.51
CA ILE A 296 15.64 -19.26 -0.38
C ILE A 296 14.82 -20.31 -1.14
N ILE A 297 15.00 -20.34 -2.44
CA ILE A 297 14.36 -21.28 -3.36
C ILE A 297 15.47 -22.12 -3.99
N ASP A 298 15.41 -23.44 -3.75
CA ASP A 298 16.38 -24.42 -4.27
C ASP A 298 16.13 -24.79 -5.73
#